data_48468b8859aa300356b530a1f16165a1
#
_entry.id   48468b8859aa300356b530a1f16165a1
#
_cell.length_a   1.000
_cell.length_b   1.000
_cell.length_c   1.000
_cell.angle_alpha   90.00
_cell.angle_beta   90.00
_cell.angle_gamma   90.00
#
_symmetry.space_group_name_H-M   'P 1'
#
loop_
_entity.id
_entity.type
_entity.pdbx_description
1 polymer ?
#
loop_
_entity_poly.entity_id
_entity_poly.type
_entity_poly.pdbx_seq_one_letter_code
_entity_poly.pdbx_strand_id
1 'polypeptide(L)'
;MRFLWAAMAAALALLTPAAANADERILRYVSDVQVQKDSAIEVTETIDVRAEHIRIVHGIYRDFPTRYRGDHGTQFHVGFTLHGATLDGSPVKASVSPAGNGIRIKLGDADVEVPEGEHEYVIRYRATRLIGRFRDFDELYWNATGTKWIFPIDVAEARIRLPEPVRFGQRHVYTGPEGATATNAEVVDEKPGAITFRTTQSLGSYEGLTVAAAFPKGVVAEPSSASRSLAVVADYGPPLLGLLSLIGLCAFYYVAWKRAGRNPRAGTVVPIFSPPDDLTPAAMRYVTRMGADNRTFAAALVDMGVRGHIRMSEEDPGWLSSKKVRLERLASAEPLPQDEQAALSAICETGDSILMEQANYKTFQSAKNALSEVLKSKYEGKLFKRNYGWAGAGLLLFAASFWVTCAAVAAATYGEVMWQIGVVIGSLIVAALLWLAFHESTAGKCLVSLVSVAAFAIAFAVGMPVLNAALSSGWWFPLALPLLATPIVLSAFWWIAAPTKEGRTVLDHIAGFKQYLTITERERLDRMTQPRDTPELFEKYLPFAIALGVENRWAERFAGVLAAASAQGQQSFAWYSGSSSPWSNPTDFVDSVGSSLSSAVGSASTSPGSSGGGSSGGGGGGGGGGGW
;
A
#
# COMPACT_ATOMS: atom_id res chain seq x y z
N MET A 1 13.10 -78.21 7.86
CA MET A 1 12.33 -76.96 7.67
C MET A 1 13.14 -75.69 7.91
N ARG A 2 14.05 -75.58 8.87
CA ARG A 2 14.86 -74.35 9.12
C ARG A 2 15.81 -73.98 7.95
N PHE A 3 16.36 -74.96 7.21
CA PHE A 3 17.25 -74.70 6.07
C PHE A 3 16.52 -74.24 4.79
N LEU A 4 15.28 -74.62 4.60
CA LEU A 4 14.45 -74.18 3.47
C LEU A 4 14.01 -72.71 3.62
N TRP A 5 13.75 -72.28 4.83
CA TRP A 5 13.42 -70.85 5.13
C TRP A 5 14.63 -69.95 4.98
N ALA A 6 15.83 -70.41 5.37
CA ALA A 6 17.07 -69.67 5.19
C ALA A 6 17.45 -69.52 3.67
N ALA A 7 17.26 -70.58 2.90
CA ALA A 7 17.49 -70.54 1.43
C ALA A 7 16.47 -69.66 0.70
N MET A 8 15.22 -69.66 1.14
CA MET A 8 14.17 -68.81 0.56
C MET A 8 14.36 -67.34 0.97
N ALA A 9 14.81 -67.00 2.18
CA ALA A 9 15.18 -65.67 2.60
C ALA A 9 16.42 -65.14 1.85
N ALA A 10 17.42 -65.99 1.59
CA ALA A 10 18.59 -65.63 0.79
C ALA A 10 18.24 -65.41 -0.68
N ALA A 11 17.33 -66.20 -1.25
CA ALA A 11 16.84 -66.03 -2.61
C ALA A 11 15.95 -64.75 -2.75
N LEU A 12 15.18 -64.38 -1.70
CA LEU A 12 14.39 -63.14 -1.68
C LEU A 12 15.27 -61.90 -1.53
N ALA A 13 16.40 -62.02 -0.84
CA ALA A 13 17.38 -60.92 -0.70
C ALA A 13 18.18 -60.66 -2.01
N LEU A 14 18.26 -61.64 -2.89
CA LEU A 14 18.87 -61.49 -4.23
C LEU A 14 17.91 -60.93 -5.29
N LEU A 15 16.60 -60.83 -4.95
CA LEU A 15 15.56 -60.28 -5.83
C LEU A 15 15.16 -58.86 -5.44
N THR A 16 15.84 -58.20 -4.46
CA THR A 16 15.69 -56.76 -4.33
C THR A 16 16.34 -56.14 -5.59
N PRO A 17 15.56 -55.51 -6.49
CA PRO A 17 16.18 -54.71 -7.51
C PRO A 17 17.06 -53.71 -6.76
N ALA A 18 18.35 -53.65 -7.04
CA ALA A 18 19.18 -52.52 -6.69
C ALA A 18 18.38 -51.33 -7.22
N ALA A 19 17.83 -50.50 -6.31
CA ALA A 19 17.23 -49.24 -6.72
C ALA A 19 18.34 -48.57 -7.53
N ALA A 20 18.19 -48.55 -8.85
CA ALA A 20 19.03 -47.75 -9.71
C ALA A 20 18.82 -46.35 -9.18
N ASN A 21 19.79 -45.84 -8.40
CA ASN A 21 19.77 -44.46 -7.99
C ASN A 21 19.73 -43.67 -9.27
N ALA A 22 18.59 -43.08 -9.54
CA ALA A 22 18.44 -42.12 -10.61
C ALA A 22 19.58 -41.12 -10.50
N ASP A 23 20.42 -41.07 -11.48
CA ASP A 23 21.69 -40.34 -11.43
C ASP A 23 21.68 -39.22 -12.47
N GLU A 24 20.53 -38.45 -12.46
CA GLU A 24 20.42 -37.26 -13.28
C GLU A 24 21.54 -36.28 -12.95
N ARG A 25 22.34 -35.99 -13.95
CA ARG A 25 23.55 -35.17 -13.83
C ARG A 25 23.87 -34.42 -15.10
N ILE A 26 24.77 -33.47 -15.00
CA ILE A 26 25.42 -32.83 -16.13
C ILE A 26 26.73 -33.56 -16.37
N LEU A 27 26.79 -34.27 -17.52
CA LEU A 27 27.98 -35.04 -17.92
C LEU A 27 29.12 -34.09 -18.32
N ARG A 28 28.77 -33.02 -19.01
CA ARG A 28 29.73 -31.99 -19.44
C ARG A 28 29.06 -30.64 -19.53
N TYR A 29 29.74 -29.63 -19.04
CA TYR A 29 29.34 -28.23 -19.15
C TYR A 29 30.47 -27.43 -19.82
N VAL A 30 30.23 -26.85 -20.98
CA VAL A 30 31.17 -25.97 -21.66
C VAL A 30 30.62 -24.57 -21.76
N SER A 31 31.30 -23.60 -21.18
CA SER A 31 31.02 -22.17 -21.34
C SER A 31 32.05 -21.55 -22.27
N ASP A 32 31.68 -21.30 -23.52
CA ASP A 32 32.54 -20.69 -24.55
C ASP A 32 32.20 -19.19 -24.64
N VAL A 33 33.11 -18.33 -24.17
CA VAL A 33 32.96 -16.88 -24.05
C VAL A 33 33.81 -16.18 -25.08
N GLN A 34 33.19 -15.51 -26.03
CA GLN A 34 33.86 -14.67 -27.00
C GLN A 34 33.72 -13.20 -26.60
N VAL A 35 34.82 -12.59 -26.14
CA VAL A 35 34.88 -11.16 -25.83
C VAL A 35 34.86 -10.35 -27.12
N GLN A 36 33.97 -9.37 -27.21
CA GLN A 36 33.82 -8.51 -28.38
C GLN A 36 34.61 -7.19 -28.20
N LYS A 37 34.91 -6.54 -29.34
CA LYS A 37 35.64 -5.24 -29.30
C LYS A 37 34.87 -4.14 -28.53
N ASP A 38 33.54 -4.19 -28.50
CA ASP A 38 32.69 -3.25 -27.77
C ASP A 38 32.52 -3.58 -26.27
N SER A 39 33.35 -4.48 -25.73
CA SER A 39 33.32 -5.01 -24.36
C SER A 39 32.10 -5.86 -24.00
N ALA A 40 31.23 -6.21 -24.93
CA ALA A 40 30.23 -7.25 -24.72
C ALA A 40 30.88 -8.64 -24.78
N ILE A 41 30.19 -9.63 -24.28
CA ILE A 41 30.55 -11.03 -24.45
C ILE A 41 29.44 -11.78 -25.18
N GLU A 42 29.81 -12.58 -26.14
CA GLU A 42 28.92 -13.60 -26.75
C GLU A 42 29.25 -14.93 -26.09
N VAL A 43 28.26 -15.57 -25.53
CA VAL A 43 28.42 -16.84 -24.81
C VAL A 43 27.63 -17.93 -25.46
N THR A 44 28.30 -19.08 -25.64
CA THR A 44 27.65 -20.35 -25.99
C THR A 44 27.88 -21.32 -24.84
N GLU A 45 26.82 -21.67 -24.15
CA GLU A 45 26.85 -22.74 -23.14
C GLU A 45 26.38 -24.05 -23.79
N THR A 46 27.19 -25.08 -23.71
CA THR A 46 26.85 -26.46 -24.12
C THR A 46 26.75 -27.32 -22.87
N ILE A 47 25.60 -27.92 -22.65
CA ILE A 47 25.25 -28.63 -21.40
C ILE A 47 24.76 -30.03 -21.79
N ASP A 48 25.64 -31.04 -21.62
CA ASP A 48 25.29 -32.44 -21.85
C ASP A 48 24.70 -32.99 -20.56
N VAL A 49 23.45 -33.41 -20.59
CA VAL A 49 22.72 -33.91 -19.40
C VAL A 49 22.30 -35.35 -19.59
N ARG A 50 22.19 -36.12 -18.50
CA ARG A 50 21.49 -37.38 -18.46
C ARG A 50 20.12 -37.19 -17.84
N ALA A 51 19.05 -37.41 -18.61
CA ALA A 51 17.66 -37.35 -18.20
C ALA A 51 17.12 -38.74 -17.84
N GLU A 52 16.48 -38.90 -16.70
CA GLU A 52 15.87 -40.15 -16.23
C GLU A 52 14.42 -39.90 -15.75
N HIS A 53 13.76 -38.86 -16.27
CA HIS A 53 12.37 -38.46 -15.97
C HIS A 53 12.07 -38.25 -14.47
N ILE A 54 13.08 -37.89 -13.63
CA ILE A 54 12.89 -37.59 -12.21
C ILE A 54 12.74 -36.11 -11.99
N ARG A 55 13.67 -35.34 -12.53
CA ARG A 55 13.69 -33.86 -12.45
C ARG A 55 13.81 -33.22 -13.84
N ILE A 56 14.39 -33.92 -14.81
CA ILE A 56 14.46 -33.53 -16.23
C ILE A 56 13.35 -34.27 -16.97
N VAL A 57 12.10 -33.74 -16.89
CA VAL A 57 10.93 -34.32 -17.55
C VAL A 57 10.60 -33.54 -18.80
N HIS A 58 10.47 -32.22 -18.72
CA HIS A 58 10.11 -31.36 -19.86
C HIS A 58 11.28 -30.51 -20.33
N GLY A 59 12.41 -30.52 -19.61
CA GLY A 59 13.59 -29.76 -19.94
C GLY A 59 14.40 -29.28 -18.76
N ILE A 60 15.30 -28.33 -19.02
CA ILE A 60 16.17 -27.74 -18.00
C ILE A 60 15.91 -26.24 -17.88
N TYR A 61 16.34 -25.64 -16.76
CA TYR A 61 16.42 -24.19 -16.62
C TYR A 61 17.81 -23.74 -16.20
N ARG A 62 18.20 -22.55 -16.67
CA ARG A 62 19.45 -21.88 -16.37
C ARG A 62 19.18 -20.52 -15.74
N ASP A 63 19.58 -20.33 -14.50
CA ASP A 63 19.50 -19.05 -13.81
C ASP A 63 20.74 -18.22 -14.08
N PHE A 64 20.57 -17.01 -14.62
CA PHE A 64 21.65 -16.08 -14.93
C PHE A 64 21.51 -14.80 -14.10
N PRO A 65 22.50 -14.45 -13.24
CA PRO A 65 22.43 -13.24 -12.46
C PRO A 65 22.66 -12.01 -13.35
N THR A 66 21.76 -11.05 -13.29
CA THR A 66 21.87 -9.78 -14.01
C THR A 66 22.14 -8.60 -13.09
N ARG A 67 22.14 -8.81 -11.77
CA ARG A 67 22.43 -7.78 -10.76
C ARG A 67 23.62 -8.21 -9.92
N TYR A 68 24.60 -7.33 -9.87
CA TYR A 68 25.83 -7.51 -9.13
C TYR A 68 26.02 -6.36 -8.14
N ARG A 69 26.72 -6.65 -7.05
CA ARG A 69 27.19 -5.61 -6.13
C ARG A 69 28.58 -5.18 -6.57
N GLY A 70 28.73 -3.89 -6.84
CA GLY A 70 30.03 -3.28 -7.05
C GLY A 70 30.66 -2.83 -5.74
N ASP A 71 31.83 -2.23 -5.84
CA ASP A 71 32.54 -1.63 -4.72
C ASP A 71 31.67 -0.59 -4.00
N HIS A 72 31.83 -0.50 -2.68
CA HIS A 72 31.05 0.39 -1.82
C HIS A 72 29.53 0.11 -1.75
N GLY A 73 29.07 -1.12 -2.09
CA GLY A 73 27.66 -1.52 -2.01
C GLY A 73 26.79 -0.95 -3.13
N THR A 74 27.38 -0.39 -4.16
CA THR A 74 26.65 0.00 -5.38
C THR A 74 26.10 -1.23 -6.08
N GLN A 75 24.94 -1.11 -6.72
CA GLN A 75 24.38 -2.18 -7.58
C GLN A 75 24.50 -1.76 -9.03
N PHE A 76 24.94 -2.69 -9.88
CA PHE A 76 24.95 -2.49 -11.32
C PHE A 76 24.25 -3.63 -12.04
N HIS A 77 23.68 -3.29 -13.20
CA HIS A 77 22.94 -4.23 -14.02
C HIS A 77 23.77 -4.66 -15.22
N VAL A 78 23.76 -5.96 -15.48
CA VAL A 78 24.31 -6.61 -16.68
C VAL A 78 23.21 -6.68 -17.72
N GLY A 79 23.46 -6.17 -18.92
CA GLY A 79 22.56 -6.38 -20.05
C GLY A 79 22.62 -7.84 -20.51
N PHE A 80 21.45 -8.41 -20.82
CA PHE A 80 21.33 -9.79 -21.30
C PHE A 80 20.36 -9.86 -22.49
N THR A 81 20.76 -10.59 -23.54
CA THR A 81 19.93 -10.84 -24.72
C THR A 81 20.10 -12.30 -25.13
N LEU A 82 19.01 -13.07 -25.05
CA LEU A 82 19.01 -14.45 -25.53
C LEU A 82 18.92 -14.46 -27.06
N HIS A 83 19.84 -15.16 -27.75
CA HIS A 83 19.80 -15.33 -29.19
C HIS A 83 19.04 -16.60 -29.61
N GLY A 84 19.05 -17.63 -28.76
CA GLY A 84 18.33 -18.87 -29.01
C GLY A 84 18.91 -20.03 -28.22
N ALA A 85 18.23 -21.18 -28.33
CA ALA A 85 18.65 -22.43 -27.72
C ALA A 85 18.28 -23.60 -28.62
N THR A 86 19.05 -24.70 -28.49
CA THR A 86 18.79 -25.96 -29.17
C THR A 86 18.84 -27.13 -28.18
N LEU A 87 18.12 -28.20 -28.50
CA LEU A 87 18.16 -29.51 -27.88
C LEU A 87 18.51 -30.51 -28.98
N ASP A 88 19.60 -31.23 -28.81
CA ASP A 88 20.12 -32.23 -29.80
C ASP A 88 20.23 -31.62 -31.21
N GLY A 89 20.72 -30.38 -31.29
CA GLY A 89 20.87 -29.63 -32.55
C GLY A 89 19.60 -29.04 -33.14
N SER A 90 18.40 -29.36 -32.60
CA SER A 90 17.12 -28.79 -33.04
C SER A 90 16.70 -27.58 -32.19
N PRO A 91 16.09 -26.55 -32.77
CA PRO A 91 15.59 -25.42 -32.00
C PRO A 91 14.63 -25.87 -30.90
N VAL A 92 14.84 -25.41 -29.66
CA VAL A 92 13.98 -25.68 -28.50
C VAL A 92 13.27 -24.40 -28.04
N LYS A 93 12.05 -24.55 -27.56
CA LYS A 93 11.30 -23.43 -26.95
C LYS A 93 12.08 -22.93 -25.75
N ALA A 94 12.39 -21.62 -25.76
CA ALA A 94 13.10 -20.96 -24.69
C ALA A 94 12.26 -19.78 -24.19
N SER A 95 12.11 -19.67 -22.88
CA SER A 95 11.43 -18.53 -22.25
C SER A 95 12.34 -17.91 -21.19
N VAL A 96 12.34 -16.59 -21.12
CA VAL A 96 13.11 -15.82 -20.13
C VAL A 96 12.14 -15.18 -19.15
N SER A 97 12.35 -15.43 -17.88
CA SER A 97 11.54 -14.88 -16.80
C SER A 97 12.43 -14.37 -15.65
N PRO A 98 11.94 -13.43 -14.83
CA PRO A 98 12.66 -12.99 -13.65
C PRO A 98 12.88 -14.12 -12.64
N ALA A 99 14.07 -14.21 -12.05
CA ALA A 99 14.36 -15.15 -10.99
C ALA A 99 15.47 -14.63 -10.06
N GLY A 100 15.18 -14.56 -8.77
CA GLY A 100 16.15 -14.14 -7.76
C GLY A 100 16.83 -12.80 -8.08
N ASN A 101 18.18 -12.80 -8.19
CA ASN A 101 18.98 -11.63 -8.55
C ASN A 101 19.23 -11.47 -10.07
N GLY A 102 18.44 -12.17 -10.90
CA GLY A 102 18.63 -12.17 -12.35
C GLY A 102 17.42 -12.70 -13.11
N ILE A 103 17.70 -13.55 -14.08
CA ILE A 103 16.72 -14.15 -14.96
C ILE A 103 16.85 -15.68 -14.95
N ARG A 104 15.75 -16.35 -15.26
CA ARG A 104 15.69 -17.79 -15.54
C ARG A 104 15.40 -18.00 -17.01
N ILE A 105 16.27 -18.76 -17.66
CA ILE A 105 16.09 -19.25 -19.02
C ILE A 105 15.55 -20.67 -18.88
N LYS A 106 14.30 -20.89 -19.28
CA LYS A 106 13.64 -22.20 -19.24
C LYS A 106 13.63 -22.76 -20.64
N LEU A 107 14.17 -23.96 -20.80
CA LEU A 107 14.33 -24.66 -22.07
C LEU A 107 13.44 -25.90 -22.07
N GLY A 108 12.55 -26.04 -23.05
CA GLY A 108 11.58 -27.11 -23.15
C GLY A 108 10.14 -26.64 -23.28
N ASP A 109 9.21 -27.57 -23.42
CA ASP A 109 7.77 -27.30 -23.49
C ASP A 109 7.03 -28.17 -22.46
N ALA A 110 6.04 -27.58 -21.77
CA ALA A 110 5.24 -28.29 -20.77
C ALA A 110 4.45 -29.48 -21.34
N ASP A 111 4.17 -29.43 -22.63
CA ASP A 111 3.40 -30.47 -23.34
C ASP A 111 4.28 -31.52 -24.00
N VAL A 112 5.63 -31.41 -23.88
CA VAL A 112 6.59 -32.32 -24.52
C VAL A 112 7.57 -32.84 -23.47
N GLU A 113 7.65 -34.17 -23.35
CA GLU A 113 8.63 -34.81 -22.47
C GLU A 113 9.96 -35.00 -23.22
N VAL A 114 11.06 -34.75 -22.51
CA VAL A 114 12.41 -35.08 -23.01
C VAL A 114 12.61 -36.58 -22.86
N PRO A 115 13.04 -37.31 -23.90
CA PRO A 115 13.29 -38.76 -23.78
C PRO A 115 14.30 -39.06 -22.67
N GLU A 116 14.25 -40.28 -22.12
CA GLU A 116 15.31 -40.76 -21.23
C GLU A 116 16.62 -40.95 -22.02
N GLY A 117 17.74 -40.54 -21.42
CA GLY A 117 19.04 -40.65 -22.05
C GLY A 117 19.91 -39.40 -21.94
N GLU A 118 20.91 -39.35 -22.82
CA GLU A 118 21.85 -38.25 -22.90
C GLU A 118 21.37 -37.23 -23.94
N HIS A 119 21.34 -35.94 -23.52
CA HIS A 119 20.84 -34.85 -24.34
C HIS A 119 21.76 -33.63 -24.26
N GLU A 120 21.98 -32.97 -25.40
CA GLU A 120 22.77 -31.75 -25.52
C GLU A 120 21.88 -30.53 -25.60
N TYR A 121 21.96 -29.64 -24.60
CA TYR A 121 21.37 -28.31 -24.65
C TYR A 121 22.45 -27.28 -25.02
N VAL A 122 22.17 -26.43 -26.03
CA VAL A 122 23.02 -25.30 -26.38
C VAL A 122 22.27 -23.99 -26.21
N ILE A 123 22.80 -23.09 -25.40
CA ILE A 123 22.23 -21.77 -25.15
C ILE A 123 23.19 -20.72 -25.72
N ARG A 124 22.68 -19.76 -26.52
CA ARG A 124 23.47 -18.66 -27.07
C ARG A 124 22.88 -17.33 -26.61
N TYR A 125 23.73 -16.50 -26.03
CA TYR A 125 23.32 -15.19 -25.54
C TYR A 125 24.46 -14.17 -25.56
N ARG A 126 24.07 -12.90 -25.55
CA ARG A 126 24.96 -11.76 -25.41
C ARG A 126 24.78 -11.15 -24.03
N ALA A 127 25.90 -10.80 -23.39
CA ALA A 127 25.89 -10.07 -22.13
C ALA A 127 26.84 -8.86 -22.18
N THR A 128 26.53 -7.80 -21.43
CA THR A 128 27.32 -6.56 -21.40
C THR A 128 27.69 -6.18 -19.98
N ARG A 129 28.73 -5.33 -19.82
CA ARG A 129 29.16 -4.81 -18.52
C ARG A 129 29.76 -5.87 -17.57
N LEU A 130 30.38 -6.91 -18.12
CA LEU A 130 31.01 -7.99 -17.36
C LEU A 130 32.55 -7.90 -17.35
N ILE A 131 33.16 -6.99 -18.11
CA ILE A 131 34.61 -6.76 -18.11
C ILE A 131 34.97 -5.81 -16.96
N GLY A 132 35.75 -6.31 -16.01
CA GLY A 132 36.37 -5.53 -14.94
C GLY A 132 37.42 -4.59 -15.49
N ARG A 133 37.39 -3.29 -15.10
CA ARG A 133 38.31 -2.25 -15.57
C ARG A 133 39.23 -1.86 -14.43
N PHE A 134 40.46 -2.37 -14.45
CA PHE A 134 41.50 -2.01 -13.52
C PHE A 134 42.40 -0.92 -14.12
N ARG A 135 43.34 -0.38 -13.33
CA ARG A 135 44.23 0.68 -13.79
C ARG A 135 45.14 0.21 -14.93
N ASP A 136 45.74 -0.96 -14.79
CA ASP A 136 46.81 -1.44 -15.65
C ASP A 136 46.39 -2.57 -16.60
N PHE A 137 45.21 -3.18 -16.37
CA PHE A 137 44.68 -4.29 -17.15
C PHE A 137 43.16 -4.27 -17.17
N ASP A 138 42.55 -5.06 -18.06
CA ASP A 138 41.15 -5.43 -18.05
C ASP A 138 41.04 -6.91 -17.69
N GLU A 139 39.94 -7.33 -17.07
CA GLU A 139 39.74 -8.70 -16.60
C GLU A 139 38.32 -9.18 -16.88
N LEU A 140 38.19 -10.39 -17.40
CA LEU A 140 36.95 -11.12 -17.37
C LEU A 140 36.92 -12.04 -16.14
N TYR A 141 36.07 -11.68 -15.15
CA TYR A 141 35.76 -12.54 -14.01
C TYR A 141 34.46 -13.26 -14.32
N TRP A 142 34.52 -14.57 -14.60
CA TRP A 142 33.42 -15.31 -15.18
C TRP A 142 33.06 -16.55 -14.38
N ASN A 143 31.82 -16.59 -13.84
CA ASN A 143 31.24 -17.79 -13.24
C ASN A 143 30.67 -18.68 -14.36
N ALA A 144 31.48 -19.61 -14.86
CA ALA A 144 31.22 -20.34 -16.08
C ALA A 144 29.99 -21.25 -15.99
N THR A 145 29.84 -21.97 -14.90
CA THR A 145 28.71 -22.89 -14.71
C THR A 145 27.57 -22.28 -13.88
N GLY A 146 27.88 -21.34 -13.00
CA GLY A 146 27.00 -20.96 -11.89
C GLY A 146 27.08 -21.96 -10.73
N THR A 147 26.63 -21.53 -9.54
CA THR A 147 26.70 -22.32 -8.29
C THR A 147 25.32 -22.76 -7.79
N LYS A 148 24.30 -22.74 -8.65
CA LYS A 148 22.91 -23.09 -8.26
C LYS A 148 22.35 -24.30 -9.00
N TRP A 149 23.20 -25.10 -9.63
CA TRP A 149 22.78 -26.35 -10.23
C TRP A 149 22.48 -27.39 -9.14
N ILE A 150 21.29 -27.97 -9.23
CA ILE A 150 20.90 -29.10 -8.35
C ILE A 150 21.56 -30.41 -8.76
N PHE A 151 22.07 -30.46 -10.00
CA PHE A 151 22.75 -31.61 -10.57
C PHE A 151 24.27 -31.50 -10.35
N PRO A 152 24.97 -32.59 -10.04
CA PRO A 152 26.41 -32.62 -10.11
C PRO A 152 26.89 -32.45 -11.56
N ILE A 153 28.11 -31.93 -11.74
CA ILE A 153 28.73 -31.72 -13.05
C ILE A 153 30.00 -32.55 -13.10
N ASP A 154 30.07 -33.51 -14.01
CA ASP A 154 31.24 -34.39 -14.08
C ASP A 154 32.47 -33.67 -14.61
N VAL A 155 32.32 -32.87 -15.68
CA VAL A 155 33.40 -32.07 -16.26
C VAL A 155 32.88 -30.66 -16.61
N ALA A 156 33.54 -29.62 -16.13
CA ALA A 156 33.24 -28.25 -16.52
C ALA A 156 34.44 -27.62 -17.26
N GLU A 157 34.17 -26.97 -18.38
CA GLU A 157 35.14 -26.20 -19.16
C GLU A 157 34.70 -24.74 -19.29
N ALA A 158 35.65 -23.80 -19.16
CA ALA A 158 35.50 -22.40 -19.50
C ALA A 158 36.50 -22.02 -20.59
N ARG A 159 35.98 -21.60 -21.74
CA ARG A 159 36.80 -21.15 -22.88
C ARG A 159 36.62 -19.65 -23.04
N ILE A 160 37.74 -18.90 -23.04
CA ILE A 160 37.71 -17.43 -23.20
C ILE A 160 38.49 -17.10 -24.47
N ARG A 161 37.84 -16.38 -25.39
CA ARG A 161 38.47 -15.84 -26.59
C ARG A 161 38.41 -14.34 -26.63
N LEU A 162 39.53 -13.69 -26.83
CA LEU A 162 39.68 -12.27 -27.00
C LEU A 162 39.58 -11.87 -28.48
N PRO A 163 39.17 -10.60 -28.76
CA PRO A 163 39.05 -10.14 -30.16
C PRO A 163 40.45 -9.92 -30.83
N GLU A 164 41.53 -9.97 -30.07
CA GLU A 164 42.90 -9.82 -30.56
C GLU A 164 43.82 -10.88 -29.94
N PRO A 165 44.85 -11.34 -30.69
CA PRO A 165 45.76 -12.39 -30.25
C PRO A 165 46.82 -11.85 -29.27
N VAL A 166 46.39 -11.46 -28.04
CA VAL A 166 47.28 -10.96 -26.97
C VAL A 166 47.52 -12.05 -25.92
N ARG A 167 48.59 -11.93 -25.16
CA ARG A 167 48.88 -12.83 -24.04
C ARG A 167 47.98 -12.46 -22.84
N PHE A 168 47.49 -13.49 -22.14
CA PHE A 168 46.80 -13.28 -20.88
C PHE A 168 47.79 -12.90 -19.77
N GLY A 169 47.33 -12.05 -18.85
CA GLY A 169 48.03 -11.68 -17.64
C GLY A 169 47.76 -12.63 -16.48
N GLN A 170 47.31 -12.10 -15.36
CA GLN A 170 46.93 -12.89 -14.18
C GLN A 170 45.73 -13.80 -14.51
N ARG A 171 45.76 -15.01 -13.97
CA ARG A 171 44.66 -15.98 -14.10
C ARG A 171 44.36 -16.61 -12.74
N HIS A 172 43.09 -16.77 -12.44
CA HIS A 172 42.64 -17.48 -11.26
C HIS A 172 41.50 -18.43 -11.59
N VAL A 173 41.40 -19.52 -10.85
CA VAL A 173 40.31 -20.46 -10.91
C VAL A 173 39.76 -20.69 -9.51
N TYR A 174 38.45 -20.85 -9.42
CA TYR A 174 37.77 -21.16 -8.18
C TYR A 174 36.73 -22.23 -8.45
N THR A 175 36.67 -23.24 -7.57
CA THR A 175 35.70 -24.33 -7.64
C THR A 175 35.00 -24.53 -6.32
N GLY A 176 33.76 -25.01 -6.35
CA GLY A 176 32.96 -25.29 -5.16
C GLY A 176 31.71 -24.42 -5.02
N PRO A 177 31.08 -24.43 -3.83
CA PRO A 177 29.91 -23.60 -3.55
C PRO A 177 30.24 -22.10 -3.54
N GLU A 178 29.22 -21.27 -3.52
CA GLU A 178 29.36 -19.80 -3.49
C GLU A 178 30.28 -19.35 -2.34
N GLY A 179 31.35 -18.60 -2.66
CA GLY A 179 32.35 -18.14 -1.70
C GLY A 179 33.51 -19.11 -1.46
N ALA A 180 33.55 -20.27 -2.07
CA ALA A 180 34.67 -21.21 -1.97
C ALA A 180 35.91 -20.69 -2.70
N THR A 181 37.08 -21.08 -2.21
CA THR A 181 38.40 -20.69 -2.75
C THR A 181 39.21 -21.90 -3.23
N ALA A 182 38.59 -23.09 -3.35
CA ALA A 182 39.26 -24.26 -3.89
C ALA A 182 39.65 -24.05 -5.36
N THR A 183 40.73 -24.68 -5.81
CA THR A 183 41.32 -24.48 -7.14
C THR A 183 41.40 -25.80 -7.94
N ASN A 184 40.34 -26.60 -7.87
CA ASN A 184 40.28 -27.90 -8.55
C ASN A 184 39.99 -27.74 -10.08
N ALA A 185 40.73 -26.85 -10.73
CA ALA A 185 40.71 -26.64 -12.17
C ALA A 185 42.08 -26.21 -12.66
N GLU A 186 42.40 -26.47 -13.92
CA GLU A 186 43.66 -26.13 -14.53
C GLU A 186 43.48 -25.49 -15.91
N VAL A 187 44.53 -24.84 -16.42
CA VAL A 187 44.57 -24.38 -17.81
C VAL A 187 45.03 -25.53 -18.68
N VAL A 188 44.15 -26.01 -19.58
CA VAL A 188 44.43 -27.14 -20.47
C VAL A 188 44.91 -26.69 -21.86
N ASP A 189 44.57 -25.49 -22.31
CA ASP A 189 45.08 -24.88 -23.55
C ASP A 189 45.19 -23.37 -23.38
N GLU A 190 46.31 -22.82 -23.83
CA GLU A 190 46.55 -21.37 -23.85
C GLU A 190 47.31 -20.96 -25.10
N LYS A 191 46.71 -20.02 -25.83
CA LYS A 191 47.28 -19.38 -27.02
C LYS A 191 47.08 -17.87 -26.94
N PRO A 192 47.83 -17.06 -27.68
CA PRO A 192 47.53 -15.65 -27.78
C PRO A 192 46.05 -15.42 -28.17
N GLY A 193 45.29 -14.75 -27.30
CA GLY A 193 43.88 -14.46 -27.48
C GLY A 193 42.91 -15.60 -27.16
N ALA A 194 43.36 -16.77 -26.71
CA ALA A 194 42.48 -17.87 -26.32
C ALA A 194 43.04 -18.67 -25.13
N ILE A 195 42.19 -18.97 -24.14
CA ILE A 195 42.55 -19.76 -22.97
C ILE A 195 41.39 -20.66 -22.60
N THR A 196 41.69 -21.92 -22.19
CA THR A 196 40.73 -22.92 -21.78
C THR A 196 41.06 -23.45 -20.40
N PHE A 197 40.11 -23.37 -19.51
CA PHE A 197 40.16 -23.93 -18.15
C PHE A 197 39.28 -25.17 -18.09
N ARG A 198 39.68 -26.19 -17.34
CA ARG A 198 38.91 -27.44 -17.13
C ARG A 198 39.03 -27.86 -15.67
N THR A 199 37.94 -28.35 -15.10
CA THR A 199 37.94 -28.95 -13.76
C THR A 199 38.76 -30.23 -13.73
N THR A 200 39.52 -30.44 -12.66
CA THR A 200 40.31 -31.66 -12.40
C THR A 200 39.52 -32.70 -11.59
N GLN A 201 38.42 -32.26 -11.00
CA GLN A 201 37.48 -33.08 -10.24
C GLN A 201 36.04 -32.70 -10.62
N SER A 202 35.09 -33.62 -10.41
CA SER A 202 33.67 -33.35 -10.58
C SER A 202 33.20 -32.32 -9.57
N LEU A 203 32.24 -31.49 -9.95
CA LEU A 203 31.55 -30.55 -9.08
C LEU A 203 30.29 -31.20 -8.51
N GLY A 204 30.09 -31.09 -7.21
CA GLY A 204 28.87 -31.54 -6.55
C GLY A 204 27.67 -30.63 -6.84
N SER A 205 26.49 -31.03 -6.39
CA SER A 205 25.30 -30.17 -6.42
C SER A 205 25.59 -28.86 -5.71
N TYR A 206 25.14 -27.73 -6.30
CA TYR A 206 25.39 -26.37 -5.81
C TYR A 206 26.85 -25.92 -5.82
N GLU A 207 27.71 -26.59 -6.57
CA GLU A 207 29.07 -26.20 -6.82
C GLU A 207 29.25 -25.67 -8.26
N GLY A 208 30.27 -24.84 -8.48
CA GLY A 208 30.52 -24.25 -9.77
C GLY A 208 31.99 -24.00 -10.06
N LEU A 209 32.29 -23.67 -11.33
CA LEU A 209 33.58 -23.23 -11.84
C LEU A 209 33.51 -21.73 -12.13
N THR A 210 34.39 -20.96 -11.47
CA THR A 210 34.62 -19.54 -11.75
C THR A 210 36.06 -19.34 -12.22
N VAL A 211 36.26 -18.54 -13.27
CA VAL A 211 37.56 -18.24 -13.83
C VAL A 211 37.76 -16.72 -13.91
N ALA A 212 38.98 -16.28 -13.70
CA ALA A 212 39.41 -14.92 -13.95
C ALA A 212 40.57 -14.91 -14.94
N ALA A 213 40.50 -14.07 -15.97
CA ALA A 213 41.53 -13.92 -16.97
C ALA A 213 41.74 -12.44 -17.27
N ALA A 214 42.92 -11.93 -16.89
CA ALA A 214 43.33 -10.56 -17.15
C ALA A 214 43.99 -10.45 -18.54
N PHE A 215 43.79 -9.31 -19.18
CA PHE A 215 44.41 -9.00 -20.49
C PHE A 215 44.77 -7.52 -20.59
N PRO A 216 45.71 -7.14 -21.51
CA PRO A 216 46.16 -5.77 -21.64
C PRO A 216 45.05 -4.78 -21.98
N LYS A 217 45.22 -3.51 -21.58
CA LYS A 217 44.36 -2.41 -22.02
C LYS A 217 44.36 -2.23 -23.52
N GLY A 218 43.25 -1.76 -24.06
CA GLY A 218 43.08 -1.46 -25.49
C GLY A 218 42.56 -2.63 -26.34
N VAL A 219 42.55 -3.86 -25.83
CA VAL A 219 41.97 -5.05 -26.51
C VAL A 219 40.48 -4.90 -26.70
N VAL A 220 39.80 -4.28 -25.74
CA VAL A 220 38.39 -3.95 -25.80
C VAL A 220 38.17 -2.43 -25.65
N ALA A 221 37.23 -1.89 -26.39
CA ALA A 221 36.93 -0.48 -26.35
C ALA A 221 36.41 -0.05 -24.96
N GLU A 222 36.80 1.13 -24.52
CA GLU A 222 36.18 1.75 -23.35
C GLU A 222 34.73 2.15 -23.67
N PRO A 223 33.80 2.00 -22.70
CA PRO A 223 32.43 2.48 -22.87
C PRO A 223 32.41 3.95 -23.24
N SER A 224 31.66 4.32 -24.27
CA SER A 224 31.50 5.72 -24.67
C SER A 224 30.88 6.55 -23.53
N SER A 225 31.04 7.87 -23.56
CA SER A 225 30.41 8.76 -22.58
C SER A 225 28.88 8.58 -22.57
N ALA A 226 28.26 8.36 -23.73
CA ALA A 226 26.84 8.11 -23.85
C ALA A 226 26.43 6.79 -23.17
N SER A 227 27.17 5.68 -23.40
CA SER A 227 26.88 4.40 -22.75
C SER A 227 27.13 4.43 -21.25
N ARG A 228 28.13 5.18 -20.79
CA ARG A 228 28.34 5.43 -19.34
C ARG A 228 27.17 6.20 -18.72
N SER A 229 26.68 7.26 -19.37
CA SER A 229 25.52 8.02 -18.89
C SER A 229 24.24 7.17 -18.86
N LEU A 230 24.00 6.35 -19.88
CA LEU A 230 22.86 5.43 -19.89
C LEU A 230 22.97 4.38 -18.77
N ALA A 231 24.17 3.87 -18.51
CA ALA A 231 24.41 2.94 -17.41
C ALA A 231 24.09 3.59 -16.05
N VAL A 232 24.55 4.82 -15.81
CA VAL A 232 24.22 5.58 -14.60
C VAL A 232 22.72 5.80 -14.46
N VAL A 233 22.03 6.15 -15.55
CA VAL A 233 20.56 6.31 -15.54
C VAL A 233 19.86 4.97 -15.26
N ALA A 234 20.35 3.85 -15.80
CA ALA A 234 19.78 2.54 -15.52
C ALA A 234 19.99 2.12 -14.06
N ASP A 235 21.18 2.37 -13.50
CA ASP A 235 21.53 1.94 -12.14
C ASP A 235 20.94 2.86 -11.04
N TYR A 236 20.90 4.17 -11.26
CA TYR A 236 20.46 5.17 -10.27
C TYR A 236 19.12 5.83 -10.61
N GLY A 237 18.61 5.68 -11.83
CA GLY A 237 17.37 6.30 -12.29
C GLY A 237 16.16 5.94 -11.42
N PRO A 238 15.86 4.66 -11.18
CA PRO A 238 14.71 4.27 -10.36
C PRO A 238 14.76 4.79 -8.92
N PRO A 239 15.87 4.71 -8.16
CA PRO A 239 15.98 5.34 -6.83
C PRO A 239 15.80 6.85 -6.86
N LEU A 240 16.43 7.55 -7.82
CA LEU A 240 16.27 8.99 -7.99
C LEU A 240 14.84 9.37 -8.30
N LEU A 241 14.19 8.63 -9.18
CA LEU A 241 12.79 8.87 -9.55
C LEU A 241 11.85 8.66 -8.37
N GLY A 242 12.06 7.61 -7.57
CA GLY A 242 11.33 7.38 -6.32
C GLY A 242 11.51 8.54 -5.33
N LEU A 243 12.72 9.02 -5.16
CA LEU A 243 13.03 10.16 -4.28
C LEU A 243 12.40 11.46 -4.80
N LEU A 244 12.50 11.75 -6.10
CA LEU A 244 11.87 12.92 -6.73
C LEU A 244 10.35 12.85 -6.62
N SER A 245 9.77 11.66 -6.73
CA SER A 245 8.34 11.42 -6.53
C SER A 245 7.91 11.78 -5.11
N LEU A 246 8.65 11.33 -4.10
CA LEU A 246 8.37 11.67 -2.70
C LEU A 246 8.49 13.18 -2.45
N ILE A 247 9.57 13.80 -2.92
CA ILE A 247 9.77 15.26 -2.78
C ILE A 247 8.66 16.03 -3.50
N GLY A 248 8.32 15.61 -4.72
CA GLY A 248 7.26 16.23 -5.52
C GLY A 248 5.90 16.15 -4.85
N LEU A 249 5.54 15.01 -4.25
CA LEU A 249 4.32 14.82 -3.48
C LEU A 249 4.28 15.73 -2.23
N CYS A 250 5.37 15.75 -1.47
CA CYS A 250 5.48 16.64 -0.30
C CYS A 250 5.36 18.12 -0.71
N ALA A 251 6.03 18.52 -1.78
CA ALA A 251 5.96 19.88 -2.30
C ALA A 251 4.54 20.22 -2.81
N PHE A 252 3.89 19.29 -3.51
CA PHE A 252 2.50 19.47 -3.96
C PHE A 252 1.55 19.70 -2.78
N TYR A 253 1.60 18.86 -1.76
CA TYR A 253 0.72 19.01 -0.60
C TYR A 253 1.06 20.24 0.25
N TYR A 254 2.33 20.63 0.32
CA TYR A 254 2.72 21.90 0.93
C TYR A 254 2.11 23.10 0.19
N VAL A 255 2.16 23.10 -1.15
CA VAL A 255 1.55 24.16 -1.97
C VAL A 255 0.02 24.13 -1.84
N ALA A 256 -0.60 22.94 -1.86
CA ALA A 256 -2.03 22.76 -1.67
C ALA A 256 -2.48 23.31 -0.29
N TRP A 257 -1.74 22.98 0.77
CA TRP A 257 -1.99 23.54 2.10
C TRP A 257 -1.85 25.06 2.13
N LYS A 258 -0.78 25.60 1.54
CA LYS A 258 -0.54 27.05 1.52
C LYS A 258 -1.63 27.81 0.76
N ARG A 259 -2.17 27.23 -0.34
CA ARG A 259 -3.17 27.87 -1.21
C ARG A 259 -4.60 27.67 -0.73
N ALA A 260 -4.92 26.50 -0.21
CA ALA A 260 -6.29 26.10 0.06
C ALA A 260 -6.55 25.62 1.50
N GLY A 261 -5.56 25.02 2.18
CA GLY A 261 -5.72 24.46 3.52
C GLY A 261 -5.30 25.38 4.67
N ARG A 262 -4.79 26.58 4.37
CA ARG A 262 -4.34 27.51 5.42
C ARG A 262 -5.52 28.28 6.00
N ASN A 263 -5.70 28.18 7.30
CA ASN A 263 -6.72 28.96 8.01
C ASN A 263 -6.39 30.46 7.95
N PRO A 264 -7.39 31.35 7.73
CA PRO A 264 -7.25 32.78 7.93
C PRO A 264 -6.81 33.09 9.37
N ARG A 265 -6.15 34.23 9.58
CA ARG A 265 -5.72 34.65 10.92
C ARG A 265 -6.94 34.77 11.84
N ALA A 266 -6.79 34.24 13.06
CA ALA A 266 -7.80 34.40 14.08
C ALA A 266 -7.97 35.88 14.46
N GLY A 267 -9.20 36.31 14.68
CA GLY A 267 -9.54 37.60 15.24
C GLY A 267 -9.44 37.58 16.78
N THR A 268 -9.86 38.66 17.40
CA THR A 268 -9.97 38.74 18.85
C THR A 268 -11.20 37.96 19.32
N VAL A 269 -10.99 36.97 20.18
CA VAL A 269 -12.10 36.21 20.80
C VAL A 269 -12.59 36.94 22.02
N VAL A 270 -13.84 37.38 22.01
CA VAL A 270 -14.51 38.04 23.13
C VAL A 270 -15.64 37.11 23.59
N PRO A 271 -15.82 36.88 24.90
CA PRO A 271 -16.95 36.11 25.42
C PRO A 271 -18.29 36.74 24.98
N ILE A 272 -19.15 35.91 24.39
CA ILE A 272 -20.53 36.29 24.03
C ILE A 272 -21.51 35.37 24.76
N PHE A 273 -22.66 35.90 25.15
CA PHE A 273 -23.61 35.22 26.04
C PHE A 273 -24.79 34.57 25.30
N SER A 274 -24.82 34.67 23.99
CA SER A 274 -25.83 34.05 23.12
C SER A 274 -25.15 33.35 21.97
N PRO A 275 -25.81 32.30 21.38
CA PRO A 275 -25.31 31.68 20.17
C PRO A 275 -25.14 32.69 19.04
N PRO A 276 -24.03 32.71 18.30
CA PRO A 276 -23.80 33.62 17.20
C PRO A 276 -24.66 33.28 15.97
N ASP A 277 -25.09 34.35 15.26
CA ASP A 277 -25.70 34.27 13.93
C ASP A 277 -26.89 33.30 13.82
N ASP A 278 -27.68 33.13 14.88
CA ASP A 278 -28.80 32.17 14.97
C ASP A 278 -28.45 30.75 14.57
N LEU A 279 -27.19 30.32 14.78
CA LEU A 279 -26.75 28.98 14.51
C LEU A 279 -27.44 27.96 15.44
N THR A 280 -27.97 26.89 14.87
CA THR A 280 -28.41 25.73 15.65
C THR A 280 -27.22 25.03 16.30
N PRO A 281 -27.41 24.22 17.37
CA PRO A 281 -26.34 23.41 17.96
C PRO A 281 -25.64 22.52 16.93
N ALA A 282 -26.42 21.86 16.06
CA ALA A 282 -25.93 21.04 14.97
C ALA A 282 -25.09 21.86 13.97
N ALA A 283 -25.57 23.05 13.57
CA ALA A 283 -24.87 23.94 12.66
C ALA A 283 -23.55 24.44 13.26
N MET A 284 -23.56 24.80 14.55
CA MET A 284 -22.38 25.25 15.26
C MET A 284 -21.26 24.18 15.27
N ARG A 285 -21.63 22.94 15.55
CA ARG A 285 -20.68 21.82 15.47
C ARG A 285 -20.22 21.55 14.04
N TYR A 286 -21.16 21.55 13.08
CA TYR A 286 -20.87 21.34 11.68
C TYR A 286 -19.84 22.33 11.12
N VAL A 287 -19.99 23.61 11.45
CA VAL A 287 -19.05 24.67 11.07
C VAL A 287 -17.70 24.50 11.77
N THR A 288 -17.73 24.21 13.07
CA THR A 288 -16.51 24.01 13.87
C THR A 288 -15.68 22.83 13.41
N ARG A 289 -16.34 21.71 13.02
CA ARG A 289 -15.70 20.48 12.54
C ARG A 289 -15.54 20.43 11.02
N MET A 290 -16.13 21.40 10.32
CA MET A 290 -16.22 21.42 8.86
C MET A 290 -16.82 20.11 8.29
N GLY A 291 -17.78 19.55 9.02
CA GLY A 291 -18.43 18.28 8.69
C GLY A 291 -19.37 17.79 9.78
N ALA A 292 -20.30 16.92 9.42
CA ALA A 292 -21.21 16.26 10.34
C ALA A 292 -20.56 15.02 10.97
N ASP A 293 -20.75 14.82 12.26
CA ASP A 293 -20.43 13.61 13.01
C ASP A 293 -21.63 13.15 13.85
N ASN A 294 -21.48 12.04 14.57
CA ASN A 294 -22.57 11.51 15.40
C ASN A 294 -23.02 12.51 16.48
N ARG A 295 -22.09 13.30 16.99
CA ARG A 295 -22.38 14.32 18.01
C ARG A 295 -23.13 15.52 17.42
N THR A 296 -22.97 15.82 16.12
CA THR A 296 -23.79 16.81 15.41
C THR A 296 -25.27 16.40 15.45
N PHE A 297 -25.54 15.13 15.18
CA PHE A 297 -26.89 14.59 15.20
C PHE A 297 -27.45 14.48 16.64
N ALA A 298 -26.63 14.05 17.60
CA ALA A 298 -27.02 14.02 19.01
C ALA A 298 -27.40 15.40 19.54
N ALA A 299 -26.63 16.45 19.21
CA ALA A 299 -26.94 17.83 19.60
C ALA A 299 -28.26 18.31 18.99
N ALA A 300 -28.57 17.94 17.73
CA ALA A 300 -29.87 18.24 17.11
C ALA A 300 -31.03 17.53 17.83
N LEU A 301 -30.86 16.24 18.20
CA LEU A 301 -31.89 15.51 18.95
C LEU A 301 -32.19 16.17 20.29
N VAL A 302 -31.13 16.60 21.01
CA VAL A 302 -31.33 17.27 22.29
C VAL A 302 -31.99 18.63 22.12
N ASP A 303 -31.67 19.41 21.08
CA ASP A 303 -32.32 20.69 20.79
C ASP A 303 -33.80 20.52 20.44
N MET A 304 -34.12 19.52 19.61
CA MET A 304 -35.50 19.12 19.33
C MET A 304 -36.26 18.69 20.60
N GLY A 305 -35.59 18.04 21.55
CA GLY A 305 -36.14 17.69 22.85
C GLY A 305 -36.42 18.94 23.69
N VAL A 306 -35.45 19.82 23.86
CA VAL A 306 -35.58 21.09 24.62
C VAL A 306 -36.68 21.97 24.03
N ARG A 307 -36.87 21.99 22.71
CA ARG A 307 -37.98 22.67 22.01
C ARG A 307 -39.30 21.94 22.07
N GLY A 308 -39.39 20.78 22.74
CA GLY A 308 -40.62 20.02 22.96
C GLY A 308 -41.14 19.28 21.75
N HIS A 309 -40.35 18.98 20.72
CA HIS A 309 -40.73 18.24 19.54
C HIS A 309 -40.55 16.71 19.68
N ILE A 310 -39.61 16.30 20.54
CA ILE A 310 -39.38 14.89 20.85
C ILE A 310 -39.21 14.68 22.35
N ARG A 311 -39.59 13.47 22.79
CA ARG A 311 -39.23 12.94 24.10
C ARG A 311 -38.25 11.82 23.94
N MET A 312 -37.20 11.82 24.78
CA MET A 312 -36.22 10.77 24.87
C MET A 312 -36.44 9.97 26.15
N SER A 313 -36.67 8.66 26.04
CA SER A 313 -36.80 7.76 27.18
C SER A 313 -35.75 6.66 27.12
N GLU A 314 -35.00 6.50 28.23
CA GLU A 314 -34.07 5.39 28.37
C GLU A 314 -34.86 4.11 28.71
N GLU A 315 -34.66 3.06 27.92
CA GLU A 315 -35.12 1.73 28.21
C GLU A 315 -33.97 0.87 28.71
N ASP A 316 -34.18 0.23 29.84
CA ASP A 316 -33.20 -0.71 30.41
C ASP A 316 -33.61 -2.14 30.00
N PRO A 317 -32.94 -2.76 29.01
CA PRO A 317 -33.27 -4.09 28.52
C PRO A 317 -32.75 -5.21 29.42
N GLY A 318 -32.24 -4.89 30.63
CA GLY A 318 -31.71 -5.84 31.59
C GLY A 318 -30.19 -5.88 31.70
N TRP A 319 -29.68 -6.67 32.64
CA TRP A 319 -28.28 -6.64 33.10
C TRP A 319 -27.20 -7.06 32.06
N LEU A 320 -27.59 -7.62 30.93
CA LEU A 320 -26.69 -8.10 29.86
C LEU A 320 -26.70 -7.20 28.61
N SER A 321 -27.50 -6.15 28.57
CA SER A 321 -27.70 -5.34 27.35
C SER A 321 -27.42 -3.87 27.63
N SER A 322 -26.83 -3.15 26.67
CA SER A 322 -26.63 -1.70 26.77
C SER A 322 -27.97 -0.98 26.77
N LYS A 323 -28.10 0.08 27.57
CA LYS A 323 -29.29 0.95 27.59
C LYS A 323 -29.63 1.43 26.19
N LYS A 324 -30.90 1.39 25.85
CA LYS A 324 -31.43 1.85 24.56
C LYS A 324 -32.23 3.14 24.78
N VAL A 325 -32.25 4.01 23.78
CA VAL A 325 -32.99 5.28 23.82
C VAL A 325 -34.19 5.18 22.86
N ARG A 326 -35.37 5.44 23.34
CA ARG A 326 -36.59 5.59 22.54
C ARG A 326 -36.83 7.06 22.26
N LEU A 327 -37.12 7.38 21.02
CA LEU A 327 -37.56 8.71 20.60
C LEU A 327 -39.04 8.69 20.33
N GLU A 328 -39.77 9.62 20.93
CA GLU A 328 -41.22 9.79 20.72
C GLU A 328 -41.48 11.19 20.22
N ARG A 329 -42.26 11.34 19.16
CA ARG A 329 -42.66 12.63 18.63
C ARG A 329 -43.71 13.27 19.55
N LEU A 330 -43.51 14.55 19.81
CA LEU A 330 -44.46 15.39 20.56
C LEU A 330 -45.03 16.47 19.63
N ALA A 331 -46.28 16.88 19.90
CA ALA A 331 -46.87 18.02 19.24
C ALA A 331 -46.36 19.31 19.92
N SER A 332 -45.58 20.09 19.22
CA SER A 332 -45.08 21.42 19.69
C SER A 332 -45.53 22.52 18.74
N ALA A 333 -45.84 23.68 19.27
CA ALA A 333 -46.16 24.87 18.48
C ALA A 333 -44.93 25.70 18.12
N GLU A 334 -43.75 25.42 18.74
CA GLU A 334 -42.52 26.12 18.44
C GLU A 334 -41.97 25.70 17.08
N PRO A 335 -41.60 26.63 16.17
CA PRO A 335 -41.06 26.25 14.86
C PRO A 335 -39.67 25.67 15.01
N LEU A 336 -39.41 24.53 14.32
CA LEU A 336 -38.09 23.97 14.22
C LEU A 336 -37.26 24.62 13.12
N PRO A 337 -35.94 24.76 13.31
CA PRO A 337 -35.01 25.09 12.26
C PRO A 337 -35.06 24.07 11.12
N GLN A 338 -34.76 24.50 9.89
CA GLN A 338 -34.91 23.67 8.69
C GLN A 338 -34.08 22.39 8.72
N ASP A 339 -32.88 22.42 9.28
CA ASP A 339 -31.98 21.28 9.45
C ASP A 339 -32.55 20.23 10.41
N GLU A 340 -33.11 20.67 11.55
CA GLU A 340 -33.76 19.79 12.52
C GLU A 340 -35.10 19.27 12.03
N GLN A 341 -35.87 20.11 11.33
CA GLN A 341 -37.13 19.69 10.72
C GLN A 341 -36.92 18.58 9.70
N ALA A 342 -35.86 18.67 8.86
CA ALA A 342 -35.52 17.62 7.91
C ALA A 342 -35.16 16.29 8.59
N ALA A 343 -34.40 16.38 9.70
CA ALA A 343 -34.05 15.21 10.49
C ALA A 343 -35.26 14.57 11.16
N LEU A 344 -36.14 15.39 11.80
CA LEU A 344 -37.34 14.93 12.45
C LEU A 344 -38.32 14.25 11.46
N SER A 345 -38.49 14.85 10.28
CA SER A 345 -39.35 14.27 9.24
C SER A 345 -38.89 12.88 8.83
N ALA A 346 -37.57 12.69 8.64
CA ALA A 346 -36.98 11.41 8.29
C ALA A 346 -37.07 10.37 9.43
N ILE A 347 -36.99 10.79 10.69
CA ILE A 347 -37.20 9.90 11.85
C ILE A 347 -38.65 9.41 11.90
N CYS A 348 -39.59 10.30 11.65
CA CYS A 348 -41.01 10.04 11.80
C CYS A 348 -41.66 9.39 10.55
N GLU A 349 -40.94 9.13 9.48
CA GLU A 349 -41.46 8.41 8.30
C GLU A 349 -41.99 7.02 8.66
N THR A 350 -41.43 6.37 9.68
CA THR A 350 -41.80 5.01 10.10
C THR A 350 -42.78 4.99 11.27
N GLY A 351 -43.16 6.14 11.85
CA GLY A 351 -44.09 6.27 12.99
C GLY A 351 -43.66 7.33 13.98
N ASP A 352 -44.52 7.61 14.96
CA ASP A 352 -44.30 8.64 15.99
C ASP A 352 -43.39 8.18 17.14
N SER A 353 -42.99 6.89 17.17
CA SER A 353 -42.06 6.35 18.18
C SER A 353 -41.09 5.37 17.53
N ILE A 354 -39.81 5.53 17.83
CA ILE A 354 -38.74 4.68 17.29
C ILE A 354 -37.66 4.40 18.34
N LEU A 355 -37.18 3.17 18.39
CA LEU A 355 -36.08 2.76 19.25
C LEU A 355 -34.72 2.96 18.54
N MET A 356 -33.74 3.58 19.21
CA MET A 356 -32.41 3.74 18.68
C MET A 356 -31.62 2.42 18.79
N GLU A 357 -31.75 1.62 17.76
CA GLU A 357 -31.05 0.33 17.64
C GLU A 357 -30.67 0.06 16.19
N GLN A 358 -29.74 -0.88 16.02
CA GLN A 358 -29.22 -1.23 14.69
C GLN A 358 -30.29 -1.77 13.73
N ALA A 359 -31.39 -2.34 14.23
CA ALA A 359 -32.51 -2.76 13.40
C ALA A 359 -33.13 -1.59 12.61
N ASN A 360 -33.09 -0.38 13.17
CA ASN A 360 -33.64 0.85 12.59
C ASN A 360 -32.57 1.71 11.85
N TYR A 361 -31.42 1.10 11.46
CA TYR A 361 -30.29 1.86 10.91
C TYR A 361 -30.62 2.69 9.66
N LYS A 362 -31.53 2.22 8.82
CA LYS A 362 -31.95 2.95 7.60
C LYS A 362 -32.58 4.29 7.94
N THR A 363 -33.47 4.32 8.91
CA THR A 363 -34.18 5.53 9.37
C THR A 363 -33.18 6.53 9.98
N PHE A 364 -32.29 6.07 10.88
CA PHE A 364 -31.30 6.95 11.50
C PHE A 364 -30.23 7.43 10.51
N GLN A 365 -29.82 6.57 9.56
CA GLN A 365 -28.92 6.98 8.48
C GLN A 365 -29.56 8.01 7.56
N SER A 366 -30.85 7.83 7.19
CA SER A 366 -31.62 8.79 6.40
C SER A 366 -31.76 10.13 7.11
N ALA A 367 -32.14 10.13 8.38
CA ALA A 367 -32.27 11.34 9.20
C ALA A 367 -30.93 12.10 9.35
N LYS A 368 -29.85 11.38 9.59
CA LYS A 368 -28.50 11.94 9.66
C LYS A 368 -28.05 12.55 8.32
N ASN A 369 -28.38 11.89 7.21
CA ASN A 369 -28.09 12.40 5.89
C ASN A 369 -28.93 13.65 5.59
N ALA A 370 -30.24 13.65 5.91
CA ALA A 370 -31.13 14.80 5.73
C ALA A 370 -30.61 16.03 6.48
N LEU A 371 -30.26 15.87 7.77
CA LEU A 371 -29.63 16.92 8.57
C LEU A 371 -28.34 17.44 7.89
N SER A 372 -27.47 16.51 7.50
CA SER A 372 -26.17 16.83 6.89
C SER A 372 -26.30 17.54 5.54
N GLU A 373 -27.30 17.19 4.72
CA GLU A 373 -27.52 17.84 3.42
C GLU A 373 -28.00 19.28 3.57
N VAL A 374 -28.89 19.55 4.52
CA VAL A 374 -29.33 20.93 4.80
C VAL A 374 -28.16 21.75 5.32
N LEU A 375 -27.39 21.24 6.30
CA LEU A 375 -26.22 21.91 6.83
C LEU A 375 -25.16 22.16 5.74
N LYS A 376 -24.94 21.17 4.87
CA LYS A 376 -24.02 21.28 3.74
C LYS A 376 -24.43 22.37 2.77
N SER A 377 -25.69 22.40 2.34
CA SER A 377 -26.19 23.40 1.38
C SER A 377 -26.12 24.81 1.94
N LYS A 378 -26.32 24.97 3.27
CA LYS A 378 -26.35 26.27 3.93
C LYS A 378 -24.95 26.84 4.24
N TYR A 379 -23.99 25.99 4.62
CA TYR A 379 -22.70 26.42 5.19
C TYR A 379 -21.48 26.02 4.37
N GLU A 380 -21.48 24.88 3.66
CA GLU A 380 -20.33 24.46 2.82
C GLU A 380 -20.20 25.37 1.60
N GLY A 381 -18.98 25.79 1.30
CA GLY A 381 -18.70 26.78 0.26
C GLY A 381 -18.78 28.23 0.74
N LYS A 382 -19.64 28.55 1.73
CA LYS A 382 -19.77 29.89 2.34
C LYS A 382 -18.81 30.06 3.52
N LEU A 383 -18.96 29.24 4.56
CA LEU A 383 -18.19 29.36 5.79
C LEU A 383 -16.89 28.54 5.77
N PHE A 384 -16.84 27.43 5.02
CA PHE A 384 -15.63 26.64 4.85
C PHE A 384 -15.64 25.91 3.49
N LYS A 385 -14.46 25.49 3.05
CA LYS A 385 -14.27 24.70 1.82
C LYS A 385 -13.52 23.42 2.15
N ARG A 386 -14.01 22.28 1.73
CA ARG A 386 -13.34 20.97 1.97
C ARG A 386 -12.15 20.74 1.07
N ASN A 387 -12.05 21.46 -0.04
CA ASN A 387 -10.93 21.42 -0.98
C ASN A 387 -10.59 20.01 -1.50
N TYR A 388 -11.59 19.12 -1.64
CA TYR A 388 -11.40 17.75 -2.12
C TYR A 388 -10.73 17.64 -3.48
N GLY A 389 -10.84 18.67 -4.33
CA GLY A 389 -10.13 18.74 -5.60
C GLY A 389 -8.61 18.66 -5.44
N TRP A 390 -8.06 19.34 -4.44
CA TRP A 390 -6.63 19.26 -4.12
C TRP A 390 -6.23 17.89 -3.56
N ALA A 391 -7.03 17.31 -2.66
CA ALA A 391 -6.77 15.98 -2.11
C ALA A 391 -6.82 14.91 -3.22
N GLY A 392 -7.84 14.98 -4.10
CA GLY A 392 -7.99 14.08 -5.24
C GLY A 392 -6.85 14.21 -6.25
N ALA A 393 -6.46 15.44 -6.61
CA ALA A 393 -5.32 15.68 -7.50
C ALA A 393 -4.02 15.12 -6.92
N GLY A 394 -3.81 15.24 -5.62
CA GLY A 394 -2.66 14.66 -4.93
C GLY A 394 -2.68 13.13 -4.91
N LEU A 395 -3.84 12.50 -4.75
CA LEU A 395 -4.00 11.06 -4.85
C LEU A 395 -3.67 10.55 -6.27
N LEU A 396 -4.10 11.28 -7.31
CA LEU A 396 -3.78 10.96 -8.69
C LEU A 396 -2.27 11.09 -8.96
N LEU A 397 -1.66 12.17 -8.47
CA LEU A 397 -0.22 12.38 -8.58
C LEU A 397 0.55 11.26 -7.86
N PHE A 398 0.09 10.82 -6.69
CA PHE A 398 0.64 9.69 -5.95
C PHE A 398 0.58 8.38 -6.77
N ALA A 399 -0.60 8.05 -7.30
CA ALA A 399 -0.77 6.87 -8.15
C ALA A 399 0.13 6.93 -9.38
N ALA A 400 0.19 8.06 -10.07
CA ALA A 400 1.04 8.28 -11.23
C ALA A 400 2.53 8.11 -10.88
N SER A 401 2.99 8.73 -9.79
CA SER A 401 4.39 8.65 -9.36
C SER A 401 4.79 7.23 -8.96
N PHE A 402 3.90 6.49 -8.30
CA PHE A 402 4.13 5.08 -7.97
C PHE A 402 4.28 4.22 -9.23
N TRP A 403 3.37 4.36 -10.19
CA TRP A 403 3.42 3.61 -11.46
C TRP A 403 4.63 3.95 -12.31
N VAL A 404 5.01 5.23 -12.39
CA VAL A 404 6.24 5.65 -13.09
C VAL A 404 7.48 5.03 -12.45
N THR A 405 7.52 4.95 -11.13
CA THR A 405 8.63 4.30 -10.42
C THR A 405 8.64 2.79 -10.67
N CYS A 406 7.48 2.11 -10.66
CA CYS A 406 7.37 0.69 -11.02
C CYS A 406 7.87 0.44 -12.45
N ALA A 407 7.46 1.25 -13.42
CA ALA A 407 7.89 1.14 -14.81
C ALA A 407 9.41 1.36 -14.96
N ALA A 408 9.98 2.32 -14.23
CA ALA A 408 11.43 2.55 -14.23
C ALA A 408 12.21 1.36 -13.65
N VAL A 409 11.73 0.74 -12.57
CA VAL A 409 12.34 -0.47 -11.99
C VAL A 409 12.23 -1.64 -12.98
N ALA A 410 11.08 -1.85 -13.58
CA ALA A 410 10.87 -2.91 -14.56
C ALA A 410 11.75 -2.73 -15.80
N ALA A 411 11.84 -1.51 -16.33
CA ALA A 411 12.68 -1.16 -17.45
C ALA A 411 14.18 -1.38 -17.17
N ALA A 412 14.65 -0.96 -15.99
CA ALA A 412 16.03 -1.18 -15.56
C ALA A 412 16.38 -2.66 -15.39
N THR A 413 15.38 -3.50 -15.10
CA THR A 413 15.58 -4.94 -14.85
C THR A 413 15.48 -5.78 -16.11
N TYR A 414 14.55 -5.49 -17.02
CA TYR A 414 14.19 -6.36 -18.14
C TYR A 414 14.40 -5.75 -19.53
N GLY A 415 14.75 -4.46 -19.61
CA GLY A 415 15.04 -3.78 -20.88
C GLY A 415 13.83 -3.53 -21.80
N GLU A 416 12.65 -4.03 -21.48
CA GLU A 416 11.42 -3.85 -22.27
C GLU A 416 10.64 -2.63 -21.78
N VAL A 417 10.81 -1.48 -22.42
CA VAL A 417 10.30 -0.18 -21.94
C VAL A 417 9.01 0.26 -22.64
N MET A 418 8.82 -0.11 -23.90
CA MET A 418 7.85 0.57 -24.79
C MET A 418 6.39 0.37 -24.39
N TRP A 419 5.95 -0.84 -24.07
CA TRP A 419 4.55 -1.11 -23.68
C TRP A 419 4.24 -0.62 -22.27
N GLN A 420 5.23 -0.57 -21.39
CA GLN A 420 5.12 -0.13 -20.00
C GLN A 420 4.89 1.38 -19.90
N ILE A 421 5.50 2.16 -20.79
CA ILE A 421 5.23 3.60 -20.93
C ILE A 421 3.79 3.82 -21.37
N GLY A 422 3.28 3.00 -22.30
CA GLY A 422 1.89 3.04 -22.72
C GLY A 422 0.90 2.81 -21.57
N VAL A 423 1.23 1.88 -20.65
CA VAL A 423 0.43 1.60 -19.44
C VAL A 423 0.42 2.78 -18.49
N VAL A 424 1.57 3.40 -18.26
CA VAL A 424 1.68 4.59 -17.39
C VAL A 424 0.89 5.76 -17.97
N ILE A 425 1.04 6.04 -19.26
CA ILE A 425 0.29 7.10 -19.94
C ILE A 425 -1.21 6.78 -19.93
N GLY A 426 -1.60 5.55 -20.20
CA GLY A 426 -2.99 5.11 -20.15
C GLY A 426 -3.60 5.28 -18.76
N SER A 427 -2.89 4.90 -17.70
CA SER A 427 -3.36 5.08 -16.31
C SER A 427 -3.46 6.56 -15.91
N LEU A 428 -2.56 7.41 -16.39
CA LEU A 428 -2.62 8.86 -16.19
C LEU A 428 -3.82 9.50 -16.91
N ILE A 429 -4.09 9.08 -18.15
CA ILE A 429 -5.25 9.54 -18.92
C ILE A 429 -6.55 9.11 -18.22
N VAL A 430 -6.62 7.86 -17.79
CA VAL A 430 -7.77 7.34 -17.04
C VAL A 430 -7.95 8.10 -15.72
N ALA A 431 -6.89 8.36 -14.99
CA ALA A 431 -6.94 9.14 -13.76
C ALA A 431 -7.41 10.60 -14.02
N ALA A 432 -6.96 11.22 -15.11
CA ALA A 432 -7.39 12.56 -15.50
C ALA A 432 -8.87 12.59 -15.93
N LEU A 433 -9.33 11.59 -16.68
CA LEU A 433 -10.73 11.46 -17.06
C LEU A 433 -11.64 11.23 -15.84
N LEU A 434 -11.20 10.44 -14.88
CA LEU A 434 -11.88 10.24 -13.60
C LEU A 434 -12.01 11.56 -12.83
N TRP A 435 -10.93 12.33 -12.77
CA TRP A 435 -10.94 13.63 -12.10
C TRP A 435 -11.90 14.62 -12.77
N LEU A 436 -11.88 14.73 -14.10
CA LEU A 436 -12.81 15.57 -14.87
C LEU A 436 -14.26 15.14 -14.66
N ALA A 437 -14.50 13.83 -14.58
CA ALA A 437 -15.83 13.27 -14.44
C ALA A 437 -16.44 13.46 -13.04
N PHE A 438 -15.63 13.47 -11.98
CA PHE A 438 -16.10 13.78 -10.63
C PHE A 438 -16.35 15.26 -10.39
N HIS A 439 -15.87 16.14 -11.27
CA HIS A 439 -15.99 17.60 -11.10
C HIS A 439 -17.30 18.17 -11.65
N GLU A 440 -18.00 17.47 -12.56
CA GLU A 440 -19.23 17.98 -13.17
C GLU A 440 -20.45 17.04 -13.06
N SER A 441 -21.57 17.66 -12.68
CA SER A 441 -23.00 17.29 -12.74
C SER A 441 -23.53 15.86 -12.46
N THR A 442 -24.74 15.84 -11.89
CA THR A 442 -25.48 14.70 -11.30
C THR A 442 -25.95 13.61 -12.29
N ALA A 443 -26.13 13.90 -13.58
CA ALA A 443 -26.69 12.97 -14.56
C ALA A 443 -25.66 12.01 -15.19
N GLY A 444 -24.37 12.40 -15.19
CA GLY A 444 -23.27 11.57 -15.70
C GLY A 444 -22.70 10.55 -14.71
N LYS A 445 -23.10 10.59 -13.44
CA LYS A 445 -22.46 9.85 -12.35
C LYS A 445 -22.47 8.31 -12.51
N CYS A 446 -23.55 7.73 -13.06
CA CYS A 446 -23.61 6.28 -13.27
C CYS A 446 -22.70 5.81 -14.41
N LEU A 447 -22.70 6.50 -15.56
CA LEU A 447 -21.85 6.16 -16.70
C LEU A 447 -20.38 6.36 -16.38
N VAL A 448 -20.06 7.45 -15.67
CA VAL A 448 -18.73 7.79 -15.18
C VAL A 448 -18.23 6.80 -14.14
N SER A 449 -19.10 6.33 -13.23
CA SER A 449 -18.75 5.29 -12.27
C SER A 449 -18.40 3.97 -12.98
N LEU A 450 -19.16 3.60 -14.01
CA LEU A 450 -18.96 2.35 -14.76
C LEU A 450 -17.67 2.41 -15.61
N VAL A 451 -17.43 3.54 -16.27
CA VAL A 451 -16.18 3.81 -17.02
C VAL A 451 -14.99 3.86 -16.07
N SER A 452 -15.16 4.40 -14.85
CA SER A 452 -14.14 4.44 -13.81
C SER A 452 -13.74 3.05 -13.32
N VAL A 453 -14.73 2.19 -13.08
CA VAL A 453 -14.49 0.80 -12.65
C VAL A 453 -13.81 0.00 -13.77
N ALA A 454 -14.25 0.16 -15.02
CA ALA A 454 -13.62 -0.49 -16.18
C ALA A 454 -12.18 -0.01 -16.38
N ALA A 455 -11.94 1.28 -16.27
CA ALA A 455 -10.62 1.87 -16.40
C ALA A 455 -9.68 1.46 -15.25
N PHE A 456 -10.19 1.35 -14.03
CA PHE A 456 -9.44 0.82 -12.89
C PHE A 456 -9.12 -0.67 -13.08
N ALA A 457 -10.07 -1.46 -13.59
CA ALA A 457 -9.84 -2.87 -13.88
C ALA A 457 -8.77 -3.07 -14.98
N ILE A 458 -8.80 -2.26 -16.04
CA ILE A 458 -7.79 -2.26 -17.09
C ILE A 458 -6.43 -1.82 -16.54
N ALA A 459 -6.36 -0.72 -15.79
CA ALA A 459 -5.13 -0.25 -15.16
C ALA A 459 -4.57 -1.27 -14.18
N PHE A 460 -5.42 -1.98 -13.45
CA PHE A 460 -5.03 -3.06 -12.55
C PHE A 460 -4.52 -4.27 -13.33
N ALA A 461 -5.27 -4.74 -14.34
CA ALA A 461 -4.88 -5.90 -15.15
C ALA A 461 -3.55 -5.69 -15.88
N VAL A 462 -3.32 -4.50 -16.42
CA VAL A 462 -2.09 -4.15 -17.15
C VAL A 462 -0.97 -3.73 -16.19
N GLY A 463 -1.30 -3.17 -15.04
CA GLY A 463 -0.34 -2.74 -14.03
C GLY A 463 0.21 -3.90 -13.20
N MET A 464 -0.56 -4.95 -12.94
CA MET A 464 -0.11 -6.08 -12.11
C MET A 464 1.13 -6.80 -12.65
N PRO A 465 1.28 -7.07 -13.96
CA PRO A 465 2.53 -7.59 -14.51
C PRO A 465 3.73 -6.69 -14.24
N VAL A 466 3.58 -5.37 -14.41
CA VAL A 466 4.64 -4.38 -14.13
C VAL A 466 5.01 -4.37 -12.65
N LEU A 467 4.01 -4.37 -11.77
CA LEU A 467 4.23 -4.44 -10.33
C LEU A 467 4.91 -5.75 -9.93
N ASN A 468 4.45 -6.88 -10.47
CA ASN A 468 5.05 -8.18 -10.20
C ASN A 468 6.51 -8.23 -10.71
N ALA A 469 6.78 -7.71 -11.90
CA ALA A 469 8.12 -7.56 -12.43
C ALA A 469 9.00 -6.67 -11.53
N ALA A 470 8.48 -5.54 -11.08
CA ALA A 470 9.21 -4.64 -10.18
C ALA A 470 9.49 -5.29 -8.80
N LEU A 471 8.53 -6.01 -8.23
CA LEU A 471 8.70 -6.73 -6.97
C LEU A 471 9.66 -7.92 -7.10
N SER A 472 9.54 -8.71 -8.17
CA SER A 472 10.41 -9.86 -8.43
C SER A 472 11.85 -9.45 -8.76
N SER A 473 12.05 -8.21 -9.19
CA SER A 473 13.39 -7.64 -9.36
C SER A 473 14.20 -7.59 -8.07
N GLY A 474 13.56 -7.69 -6.89
CA GLY A 474 14.18 -7.50 -5.57
C GLY A 474 14.58 -6.04 -5.29
N TRP A 475 14.24 -5.12 -6.16
CA TRP A 475 14.59 -3.70 -6.01
C TRP A 475 13.43 -2.92 -5.37
N TRP A 476 13.07 -3.30 -4.14
CA TRP A 476 11.94 -2.76 -3.38
C TRP A 476 12.14 -1.30 -2.91
N PHE A 477 13.40 -0.88 -2.71
CA PHE A 477 13.71 0.44 -2.14
C PHE A 477 13.16 1.62 -2.95
N PRO A 478 13.32 1.69 -4.30
CA PRO A 478 12.71 2.75 -5.09
C PRO A 478 11.19 2.80 -4.97
N LEU A 479 10.54 1.64 -4.84
CA LEU A 479 9.08 1.53 -4.72
C LEU A 479 8.57 1.99 -3.35
N ALA A 480 9.36 1.79 -2.30
CA ALA A 480 9.01 2.23 -0.95
C ALA A 480 8.98 3.76 -0.81
N LEU A 481 9.82 4.48 -1.56
CA LEU A 481 9.94 5.94 -1.44
C LEU A 481 8.63 6.69 -1.68
N PRO A 482 7.91 6.54 -2.81
CA PRO A 482 6.63 7.20 -2.99
C PRO A 482 5.58 6.74 -1.96
N LEU A 483 5.63 5.46 -1.50
CA LEU A 483 4.70 4.93 -0.51
C LEU A 483 4.84 5.61 0.87
N LEU A 484 5.99 6.19 1.20
CA LEU A 484 6.17 6.99 2.43
C LEU A 484 5.25 8.21 2.46
N ALA A 485 4.77 8.70 1.32
CA ALA A 485 3.80 9.79 1.26
C ALA A 485 2.36 9.35 1.57
N THR A 486 2.06 8.05 1.65
CA THR A 486 0.69 7.53 1.86
C THR A 486 -0.05 8.17 3.05
N PRO A 487 0.57 8.35 4.25
CA PRO A 487 -0.13 9.01 5.35
C PRO A 487 -0.53 10.45 5.03
N ILE A 488 0.32 11.20 4.31
CA ILE A 488 0.04 12.58 3.89
C ILE A 488 -1.11 12.57 2.88
N VAL A 489 -1.06 11.69 1.88
CA VAL A 489 -2.07 11.58 0.82
C VAL A 489 -3.44 11.24 1.39
N LEU A 490 -3.53 10.23 2.24
CA LEU A 490 -4.79 9.79 2.83
C LEU A 490 -5.34 10.82 3.82
N SER A 491 -4.49 11.37 4.68
CA SER A 491 -4.93 12.37 5.66
C SER A 491 -5.31 13.72 5.04
N ALA A 492 -4.89 14.00 3.80
CA ALA A 492 -5.21 15.26 3.11
C ALA A 492 -6.72 15.51 2.98
N PHE A 493 -7.53 14.46 2.88
CA PHE A 493 -9.00 14.57 2.84
C PHE A 493 -9.60 15.18 4.12
N TRP A 494 -8.86 15.19 5.23
CA TRP A 494 -9.31 15.78 6.51
C TRP A 494 -8.67 17.14 6.78
N TRP A 495 -7.36 17.29 6.61
CA TRP A 495 -6.66 18.52 7.04
C TRP A 495 -6.60 19.62 5.99
N ILE A 496 -6.96 19.35 4.72
CA ILE A 496 -6.95 20.38 3.66
C ILE A 496 -8.21 21.26 3.67
N ALA A 497 -9.23 20.88 4.45
CA ALA A 497 -10.39 21.72 4.67
C ALA A 497 -9.99 23.00 5.42
N ALA A 498 -10.53 24.13 5.01
CA ALA A 498 -10.22 25.42 5.63
C ALA A 498 -11.44 26.34 5.67
N PRO A 499 -11.60 27.17 6.71
CA PRO A 499 -12.64 28.17 6.79
C PRO A 499 -12.38 29.29 5.77
N THR A 500 -13.45 29.89 5.27
CA THR A 500 -13.40 31.16 4.55
C THR A 500 -13.11 32.32 5.51
N LYS A 501 -12.95 33.55 4.99
CA LYS A 501 -12.81 34.72 5.85
C LYS A 501 -14.06 34.94 6.72
N GLU A 502 -15.26 34.81 6.16
CA GLU A 502 -16.52 34.85 6.89
C GLU A 502 -16.63 33.73 7.92
N GLY A 503 -16.31 32.49 7.49
CA GLY A 503 -16.28 31.35 8.40
C GLY A 503 -15.30 31.52 9.54
N ARG A 504 -14.18 32.23 9.36
CA ARG A 504 -13.24 32.54 10.44
C ARG A 504 -13.87 33.47 11.48
N THR A 505 -14.58 34.52 11.06
CA THR A 505 -15.30 35.40 11.97
C THR A 505 -16.36 34.63 12.77
N VAL A 506 -17.14 33.79 12.12
CA VAL A 506 -18.14 32.93 12.80
C VAL A 506 -17.46 31.99 13.80
N LEU A 507 -16.33 31.40 13.45
CA LEU A 507 -15.56 30.54 14.37
C LEU A 507 -15.01 31.31 15.57
N ASP A 508 -14.63 32.58 15.40
CA ASP A 508 -14.18 33.43 16.52
C ASP A 508 -15.36 33.74 17.45
N HIS A 509 -16.57 34.02 16.94
CA HIS A 509 -17.78 34.15 17.73
C HIS A 509 -18.16 32.85 18.45
N ILE A 510 -18.11 31.70 17.76
CA ILE A 510 -18.33 30.38 18.39
C ILE A 510 -17.33 30.14 19.52
N ALA A 511 -16.06 30.53 19.32
CA ALA A 511 -15.05 30.43 20.37
C ALA A 511 -15.36 31.32 21.57
N GLY A 512 -15.89 32.54 21.34
CA GLY A 512 -16.37 33.42 22.39
C GLY A 512 -17.54 32.84 23.17
N PHE A 513 -18.52 32.25 22.49
CA PHE A 513 -19.64 31.56 23.12
C PHE A 513 -19.18 30.30 23.88
N LYS A 514 -18.28 29.52 23.31
CA LYS A 514 -17.66 28.40 24.00
C LYS A 514 -16.93 28.82 25.27
N GLN A 515 -16.21 29.95 25.21
CA GLN A 515 -15.54 30.51 26.39
C GLN A 515 -16.56 30.82 27.49
N TYR A 516 -17.71 31.47 27.19
CA TYR A 516 -18.78 31.71 28.14
C TYR A 516 -19.32 30.43 28.78
N LEU A 517 -19.56 29.37 27.99
CA LEU A 517 -20.05 28.08 28.49
C LEU A 517 -19.03 27.36 29.40
N THR A 518 -17.76 27.70 29.32
CA THR A 518 -16.68 27.07 30.11
C THR A 518 -16.27 27.86 31.35
N ILE A 519 -16.76 29.08 31.53
CA ILE A 519 -16.44 29.89 32.71
C ILE A 519 -17.20 29.36 33.92
N THR A 520 -16.49 28.89 34.95
CA THR A 520 -17.04 28.38 36.21
C THR A 520 -16.80 29.32 37.39
N GLU A 521 -15.94 30.32 37.21
CA GLU A 521 -15.58 31.29 38.27
C GLU A 521 -16.66 32.37 38.45
N ARG A 522 -17.42 32.32 39.56
CA ARG A 522 -18.47 33.29 39.86
C ARG A 522 -17.99 34.75 39.91
N GLU A 523 -16.84 35.01 40.49
CA GLU A 523 -16.28 36.37 40.58
C GLU A 523 -15.98 37.00 39.21
N ARG A 524 -15.69 36.16 38.21
CA ARG A 524 -15.43 36.60 36.85
C ARG A 524 -16.74 36.84 36.08
N LEU A 525 -17.75 36.06 36.40
CA LEU A 525 -19.09 36.14 35.83
C LEU A 525 -19.84 37.38 36.39
N ASP A 526 -19.71 37.68 37.70
CA ASP A 526 -20.38 38.84 38.35
C ASP A 526 -19.88 40.18 37.81
N ARG A 527 -18.69 40.24 37.23
CA ARG A 527 -18.14 41.44 36.56
C ARG A 527 -18.63 41.63 35.12
N MET A 528 -19.35 40.66 34.59
CA MET A 528 -19.90 40.71 33.24
C MET A 528 -21.42 40.84 33.30
N THR A 529 -22.01 41.64 32.42
CA THR A 529 -23.47 41.72 32.27
C THR A 529 -23.98 40.47 31.59
N GLN A 530 -24.23 39.41 32.35
CA GLN A 530 -24.66 38.11 31.86
C GLN A 530 -26.09 37.75 32.29
N PRO A 531 -26.78 36.79 31.60
CA PRO A 531 -28.03 36.21 32.10
C PRO A 531 -27.80 35.52 33.46
N ARG A 532 -28.79 35.56 34.32
CA ARG A 532 -28.75 34.85 35.61
C ARG A 532 -28.77 33.35 35.39
N ASP A 533 -28.00 32.62 36.20
CA ASP A 533 -27.97 31.16 36.15
C ASP A 533 -29.31 30.60 36.67
N THR A 534 -30.11 30.05 35.77
CA THR A 534 -31.41 29.42 36.06
C THR A 534 -31.47 28.02 35.41
N PRO A 535 -32.34 27.11 35.90
CA PRO A 535 -32.52 25.80 35.27
C PRO A 535 -32.92 25.90 33.79
N GLU A 536 -33.74 26.89 33.41
CA GLU A 536 -34.16 27.12 32.02
C GLU A 536 -32.98 27.56 31.15
N LEU A 537 -32.03 28.34 31.69
CA LEU A 537 -30.82 28.71 30.97
C LEU A 537 -29.89 27.48 30.77
N PHE A 538 -29.80 26.62 31.79
CA PHE A 538 -29.06 25.35 31.67
C PHE A 538 -29.61 24.52 30.54
N GLU A 539 -30.92 24.28 30.55
CA GLU A 539 -31.63 23.48 29.54
C GLU A 539 -31.47 24.06 28.14
N LYS A 540 -31.70 25.36 27.96
CA LYS A 540 -31.59 26.10 26.70
C LYS A 540 -30.22 25.94 26.03
N TYR A 541 -29.14 25.99 26.83
CA TYR A 541 -27.79 25.95 26.27
C TYR A 541 -27.11 24.57 26.33
N LEU A 542 -27.76 23.56 26.89
CA LEU A 542 -27.27 22.19 26.94
C LEU A 542 -26.97 21.61 25.54
N PRO A 543 -27.85 21.76 24.52
CA PRO A 543 -27.56 21.27 23.18
C PRO A 543 -26.26 21.89 22.58
N PHE A 544 -26.03 23.17 22.84
CA PHE A 544 -24.84 23.88 22.41
C PHE A 544 -23.58 23.40 23.15
N ALA A 545 -23.70 23.16 24.45
CA ALA A 545 -22.61 22.63 25.25
C ALA A 545 -22.18 21.27 24.76
N ILE A 546 -23.15 20.39 24.44
CA ILE A 546 -22.93 19.08 23.80
C ILE A 546 -22.27 19.26 22.44
N ALA A 547 -22.77 20.13 21.58
CA ALA A 547 -22.22 20.40 20.26
C ALA A 547 -20.75 20.84 20.32
N LEU A 548 -20.38 21.66 21.31
CA LEU A 548 -19.03 22.19 21.48
C LEU A 548 -18.12 21.31 22.36
N GLY A 549 -18.64 20.26 22.98
CA GLY A 549 -17.88 19.33 23.82
C GLY A 549 -17.46 19.97 25.14
N VAL A 550 -18.35 20.72 25.78
CA VAL A 550 -18.12 21.42 27.06
C VAL A 550 -19.25 21.17 28.05
N GLU A 551 -20.10 20.18 27.81
CA GLU A 551 -21.28 19.84 28.60
C GLU A 551 -20.96 19.58 30.06
N ASN A 552 -19.84 18.95 30.39
CA ASN A 552 -19.47 18.67 31.78
C ASN A 552 -19.16 19.95 32.56
N ARG A 553 -18.41 20.89 31.96
CA ARG A 553 -18.15 22.20 32.60
C ARG A 553 -19.42 23.03 32.75
N TRP A 554 -20.32 22.93 31.77
CA TRP A 554 -21.63 23.56 31.84
C TRP A 554 -22.46 22.97 32.99
N ALA A 555 -22.48 21.63 33.14
CA ALA A 555 -23.16 20.96 34.26
C ALA A 555 -22.56 21.32 35.63
N GLU A 556 -21.23 21.34 35.77
CA GLU A 556 -20.53 21.73 36.98
C GLU A 556 -20.94 23.13 37.43
N ARG A 557 -21.02 24.09 36.49
CA ARG A 557 -21.45 25.48 36.80
C ARG A 557 -22.85 25.53 37.40
N PHE A 558 -23.78 24.73 36.88
CA PHE A 558 -25.20 24.76 37.28
C PHE A 558 -25.55 23.75 38.40
N ALA A 559 -24.61 22.95 38.89
CA ALA A 559 -24.90 21.93 39.90
C ALA A 559 -25.61 22.47 41.14
N GLY A 560 -25.18 23.62 41.67
CA GLY A 560 -25.83 24.26 42.82
C GLY A 560 -27.22 24.83 42.53
N VAL A 561 -27.42 25.37 41.32
CA VAL A 561 -28.72 25.92 40.88
C VAL A 561 -29.74 24.81 40.69
N LEU A 562 -29.34 23.70 40.07
CA LEU A 562 -30.18 22.53 39.84
C LEU A 562 -30.54 21.83 41.15
N ALA A 563 -29.59 21.69 42.09
CA ALA A 563 -29.87 21.15 43.41
C ALA A 563 -30.86 21.98 44.21
N ALA A 564 -30.75 23.34 44.16
CA ALA A 564 -31.70 24.22 44.79
C ALA A 564 -33.11 24.13 44.16
N ALA A 565 -33.24 24.03 42.86
CA ALA A 565 -34.49 23.84 42.15
C ALA A 565 -35.15 22.48 42.47
N SER A 566 -34.36 21.41 42.60
CA SER A 566 -34.83 20.11 43.07
C SER A 566 -35.47 20.19 44.47
N ALA A 567 -34.85 20.92 45.38
CA ALA A 567 -35.41 21.14 46.73
C ALA A 567 -36.74 21.91 46.73
N GLN A 568 -37.05 22.62 45.63
CA GLN A 568 -38.31 23.34 45.41
C GLN A 568 -39.39 22.51 44.67
N GLY A 569 -39.11 21.21 44.41
CA GLY A 569 -40.08 20.27 43.81
C GLY A 569 -39.98 20.12 42.28
N GLN A 570 -39.00 20.72 41.62
CA GLN A 570 -38.73 20.44 40.21
C GLN A 570 -38.00 19.09 40.08
N GLN A 571 -38.53 18.16 39.31
CA GLN A 571 -38.05 16.77 39.31
C GLN A 571 -37.53 16.24 37.94
N SER A 572 -37.89 16.84 36.81
CA SER A 572 -37.43 16.38 35.47
C SER A 572 -37.63 17.43 34.39
N PHE A 573 -36.86 17.32 33.32
CA PHE A 573 -37.17 18.03 32.08
C PHE A 573 -38.26 17.22 31.32
N ALA A 574 -39.18 17.95 30.69
CA ALA A 574 -40.35 17.32 30.03
C ALA A 574 -39.99 16.37 28.88
N TRP A 575 -38.83 16.62 28.26
CA TRP A 575 -38.33 15.89 27.07
C TRP A 575 -37.44 14.67 27.40
N TYR A 576 -37.06 14.49 28.68
CA TYR A 576 -36.15 13.41 29.07
C TYR A 576 -36.75 12.54 30.18
N SER A 577 -36.72 11.22 30.01
CA SER A 577 -37.07 10.23 31.01
C SER A 577 -36.01 9.14 31.03
N GLY A 578 -35.21 9.09 32.06
CA GLY A 578 -34.11 8.11 32.19
C GLY A 578 -33.62 7.93 33.61
N SER A 579 -32.64 7.09 33.80
CA SER A 579 -32.06 6.77 35.11
C SER A 579 -31.20 7.89 35.70
N SER A 580 -30.66 8.76 34.86
CA SER A 580 -29.83 9.89 35.28
C SER A 580 -30.71 11.13 35.50
N SER A 581 -30.70 11.68 36.71
CA SER A 581 -31.45 12.90 37.03
C SER A 581 -30.56 14.12 36.88
N PRO A 582 -30.96 15.13 36.09
CA PRO A 582 -30.21 16.39 35.97
C PRO A 582 -30.09 17.16 37.28
N TRP A 583 -31.01 16.89 38.23
CA TRP A 583 -31.10 17.59 39.51
C TRP A 583 -30.20 17.00 40.59
N SER A 584 -30.00 15.69 40.62
CA SER A 584 -29.18 14.99 41.61
C SER A 584 -27.74 14.83 41.18
N ASN A 585 -27.50 14.57 39.89
CA ASN A 585 -26.18 14.41 39.32
C ASN A 585 -26.14 14.98 37.88
N PRO A 586 -25.95 16.29 37.73
CA PRO A 586 -25.93 16.96 36.43
C PRO A 586 -24.84 16.44 35.51
N THR A 587 -23.69 16.02 36.04
CA THR A 587 -22.55 15.51 35.25
C THR A 587 -22.88 14.15 34.60
N ASP A 588 -23.42 13.21 35.38
CA ASP A 588 -23.84 11.92 34.84
C ASP A 588 -24.97 12.04 33.79
N PHE A 589 -25.87 13.02 34.04
CA PHE A 589 -26.93 13.33 33.10
C PHE A 589 -26.38 13.83 31.77
N VAL A 590 -25.47 14.81 31.77
CA VAL A 590 -24.92 15.36 30.54
C VAL A 590 -24.01 14.36 29.82
N ASP A 591 -23.32 13.45 30.53
CA ASP A 591 -22.59 12.34 29.95
C ASP A 591 -23.53 11.34 29.26
N SER A 592 -24.66 11.01 29.88
CA SER A 592 -25.68 10.16 29.28
C SER A 592 -26.25 10.79 28.00
N VAL A 593 -26.66 12.05 28.05
CA VAL A 593 -27.26 12.75 26.92
C VAL A 593 -26.22 13.18 25.86
N GLY A 594 -24.97 13.41 26.23
CA GLY A 594 -23.91 13.83 25.31
C GLY A 594 -23.16 12.68 24.67
N SER A 595 -22.37 11.93 25.46
CA SER A 595 -21.47 10.89 24.94
C SER A 595 -22.21 9.58 24.64
N SER A 596 -23.12 9.14 25.53
CA SER A 596 -23.85 7.89 25.36
C SER A 596 -24.84 7.98 24.21
N LEU A 597 -25.57 9.10 24.08
CA LEU A 597 -26.46 9.35 22.93
C LEU A 597 -25.68 9.39 21.61
N SER A 598 -24.53 10.06 21.59
CA SER A 598 -23.67 10.09 20.40
C SER A 598 -23.19 8.70 19.98
N SER A 599 -22.89 7.83 20.94
CA SER A 599 -22.51 6.43 20.70
C SER A 599 -23.71 5.62 20.21
N ALA A 600 -24.89 5.82 20.80
CA ALA A 600 -26.14 5.20 20.37
C ALA A 600 -26.50 5.61 18.92
N VAL A 601 -26.35 6.87 18.57
CA VAL A 601 -26.46 7.36 17.18
C VAL A 601 -25.50 6.61 16.25
N GLY A 602 -24.24 6.44 16.66
CA GLY A 602 -23.25 5.68 15.89
C GLY A 602 -23.69 4.26 15.61
N SER A 603 -24.10 3.54 16.65
CA SER A 603 -24.57 2.16 16.54
C SER A 603 -25.87 2.04 15.74
N ALA A 604 -26.84 2.93 15.98
CA ALA A 604 -28.12 2.93 15.30
C ALA A 604 -28.05 3.34 13.82
N SER A 605 -27.00 4.08 13.39
CA SER A 605 -26.82 4.50 12.00
C SER A 605 -25.86 3.61 11.19
N THR A 606 -25.39 2.49 11.74
CA THR A 606 -24.43 1.58 11.09
C THR A 606 -25.14 0.31 10.62
N SER A 607 -24.93 -0.10 9.38
CA SER A 607 -25.54 -1.31 8.81
C SER A 607 -25.03 -2.59 9.50
N PRO A 608 -25.88 -3.60 9.69
CA PRO A 608 -25.49 -4.91 10.22
C PRO A 608 -24.36 -5.53 9.37
N GLY A 609 -23.29 -6.02 10.02
CA GLY A 609 -22.16 -6.69 9.36
C GLY A 609 -21.01 -5.78 8.91
N SER A 610 -21.09 -4.46 9.03
CA SER A 610 -20.01 -3.55 8.63
C SER A 610 -18.88 -3.38 9.68
N SER A 611 -19.01 -3.96 10.87
CA SER A 611 -18.04 -3.83 11.98
C SER A 611 -17.09 -5.01 12.14
N GLY A 612 -17.00 -5.93 11.15
CA GLY A 612 -16.21 -7.16 11.22
C GLY A 612 -14.94 -7.15 10.36
N GLY A 613 -14.01 -6.25 10.61
CA GLY A 613 -12.65 -6.29 10.04
C GLY A 613 -11.74 -7.25 10.81
N GLY A 614 -11.98 -8.57 10.70
CA GLY A 614 -11.07 -9.59 11.20
C GLY A 614 -9.96 -9.87 10.19
N SER A 615 -8.71 -9.53 10.52
CA SER A 615 -7.53 -9.93 9.76
C SER A 615 -7.15 -11.37 10.11
N SER A 616 -7.19 -12.28 9.13
CA SER A 616 -6.57 -13.59 9.23
C SER A 616 -5.13 -13.53 8.78
N GLY A 617 -4.23 -14.21 9.53
CA GLY A 617 -2.79 -14.09 9.47
C GLY A 617 -2.14 -14.64 8.21
N GLY A 618 -1.04 -13.98 7.82
CA GLY A 618 -0.15 -14.37 6.74
C GLY A 618 0.80 -15.49 7.17
N GLY A 619 0.90 -16.52 6.33
CA GLY A 619 1.95 -17.52 6.36
C GLY A 619 2.95 -17.26 5.24
N GLY A 620 4.22 -17.06 5.60
CA GLY A 620 5.32 -16.96 4.64
C GLY A 620 5.81 -18.33 4.20
N GLY A 621 6.22 -18.46 2.94
CA GLY A 621 6.88 -19.63 2.38
C GLY A 621 7.94 -19.23 1.38
N GLY A 622 9.20 -19.65 1.62
CA GLY A 622 10.31 -19.47 0.69
C GLY A 622 10.36 -20.59 -0.34
N GLY A 623 10.71 -20.29 -1.58
CA GLY A 623 10.82 -21.21 -2.70
C GLY A 623 12.26 -21.50 -3.12
N GLY A 624 12.54 -22.78 -3.41
CA GLY A 624 13.72 -23.27 -4.09
C GLY A 624 13.30 -23.98 -5.37
N GLY A 625 14.17 -24.00 -6.40
CA GLY A 625 13.88 -24.54 -7.73
C GLY A 625 14.54 -25.89 -8.00
N GLY A 626 13.97 -26.65 -8.89
CA GLY A 626 14.40 -27.93 -9.39
C GLY A 626 13.91 -28.16 -10.82
N GLY A 627 14.20 -29.32 -11.42
CA GLY A 627 13.68 -29.74 -12.69
C GLY A 627 12.15 -29.79 -12.69
N TRP A 628 11.55 -29.72 -13.84
CA TRP A 628 10.11 -29.70 -14.05
C TRP A 628 9.72 -30.63 -15.21
#